data_1f80a53b57cc49effea4241132f8b0bf
#
_entry.id   1f80a53b57cc49effea4241132f8b0bf
#
_cell.length_a   1.000
_cell.length_b   1.000
_cell.length_c   1.000
_cell.angle_alpha   90.00
_cell.angle_beta   90.00
_cell.angle_gamma   90.00
#
_symmetry.space_group_name_H-M   'P 1'
#
loop_
_entity.id
_entity.type
_entity.pdbx_description
1 polymer ?
#
loop_
_entity_poly.entity_id
_entity_poly.type
_entity_poly.pdbx_seq_one_letter_code
_entity_poly.pdbx_strand_id
1 'polypeptide(L)'
;MNRHKEITHSNTVKPVPTDLRRVMAEGAGRVVNWAKPRAWCGWWMRHHLGVANPAGNRARWWAGYGRPAHGPHVGAIVVWRHHVGKITGRTKDGRWIVKSGNDGHRVRERPRSVAGTIAFRWPA
;
A
#
# COMPACT_ATOMS: atom_id res chain seq x y z
N MET A 1 -7.69 3.48 14.69
CA MET A 1 -7.16 3.25 14.68
C MET A 1 -6.77 3.32 14.84
N ASN A 2 -7.04 3.52 14.38
CA ASN A 2 -6.39 3.39 14.31
C ASN A 2 -6.18 3.37 14.31
N ARG A 3 -6.12 3.45 13.39
CA ARG A 3 -5.62 3.13 13.15
C ARG A 3 -4.94 3.10 13.29
N HIS A 4 -5.52 3.16 13.48
CA HIS A 4 -4.78 2.82 13.51
C HIS A 4 -4.23 2.57 13.93
N LYS A 5 -4.14 2.53 13.36
CA LYS A 5 -3.61 2.03 13.59
C LYS A 5 -3.01 1.52 13.80
N GLU A 6 -3.06 1.38 13.43
CA GLU A 6 -2.46 0.72 13.47
C GLU A 6 -2.11 0.19 13.46
N ILE A 7 -2.30 0.14 13.28
CA ILE A 7 -1.96 -0.60 13.13
C ILE A 7 -1.40 -0.86 13.17
N THR A 8 -1.20 -0.98 12.72
CA THR A 8 -0.61 -1.44 12.65
C THR A 8 -0.09 -1.73 12.74
N HIS A 9 0.24 -1.93 12.55
CA HIS A 9 0.75 -2.51 12.52
C HIS A 9 1.31 -2.89 12.41
N SER A 10 1.25 -3.19 12.03
CA SER A 10 1.60 -3.73 11.82
C SER A 10 1.89 -4.13 11.65
N ASN A 11 1.99 -4.40 11.37
CA ASN A 11 2.00 -5.03 11.08
C ASN A 11 2.05 -5.54 10.86
N THR A 12 1.99 -5.73 10.78
CA THR A 12 1.58 -6.34 10.57
C THR A 12 1.20 -6.79 10.47
N VAL A 13 1.39 -7.18 10.33
CA VAL A 13 0.60 -7.62 10.16
C VAL A 13 0.02 -7.89 10.58
N LYS A 14 -0.24 -7.95 10.63
CA LYS A 14 -1.02 -8.23 11.11
C LYS A 14 -1.57 -9.02 11.13
N PRO A 15 -1.54 -9.47 11.44
CA PRO A 15 -2.12 -10.54 11.38
C PRO A 15 -3.33 -10.61 10.99
N VAL A 16 -3.67 -11.08 10.73
CA VAL A 16 -4.74 -11.05 10.37
C VAL A 16 -5.52 -11.20 11.01
N PRO A 17 -5.56 -11.31 11.24
CA PRO A 17 -6.24 -11.39 11.93
C PRO A 17 -7.52 -11.42 12.26
N THR A 18 -7.85 -11.10 13.37
CA THR A 18 -9.19 -10.93 13.82
C THR A 18 -10.05 -10.19 12.81
N ASP A 19 -9.49 -9.16 12.21
CA ASP A 19 -10.22 -8.39 11.22
C ASP A 19 -10.63 -9.22 10.04
N LEU A 20 -9.73 -10.06 9.57
CA LEU A 20 -10.04 -10.89 8.42
C LEU A 20 -11.15 -11.88 8.76
N ARG A 21 -11.09 -12.48 9.95
CA ARG A 21 -12.13 -13.42 10.36
C ARG A 21 -13.48 -12.73 10.45
N ARG A 22 -13.51 -11.52 11.01
CA ARG A 22 -14.75 -10.78 11.12
C ARG A 22 -15.32 -10.44 9.75
N VAL A 23 -14.47 -9.99 8.85
CA VAL A 23 -14.90 -9.66 7.51
C VAL A 23 -15.48 -10.87 6.81
N MET A 24 -14.86 -12.03 6.97
CA MET A 24 -15.37 -13.25 6.36
C MET A 24 -16.73 -13.63 6.92
N ALA A 25 -16.89 -13.50 8.23
CA ALA A 25 -18.16 -13.84 8.87
C ALA A 25 -19.25 -12.87 8.44
N GLU A 26 -18.94 -11.58 8.40
CA GLU A 26 -19.94 -10.56 8.08
C GLU A 26 -20.25 -10.49 6.60
N GLY A 27 -19.35 -10.98 5.79
CA GLY A 27 -19.47 -10.90 4.35
C GLY A 27 -20.35 -11.97 3.73
N ALA A 28 -21.20 -12.60 4.52
CA ALA A 28 -22.12 -13.61 4.03
C ALA A 28 -21.40 -14.73 3.28
N GLY A 29 -20.28 -15.18 3.84
CA GLY A 29 -19.51 -16.25 3.23
C GLY A 29 -18.48 -15.79 2.22
N ARG A 30 -18.39 -14.50 1.99
CA ARG A 30 -17.35 -13.99 1.12
C ARG A 30 -15.97 -14.24 1.73
N VAL A 31 -15.03 -14.65 0.89
CA VAL A 31 -13.65 -14.87 1.30
C VAL A 31 -12.80 -13.78 0.70
N VAL A 32 -12.04 -13.12 1.56
CA VAL A 32 -11.10 -12.09 1.09
C VAL A 32 -9.93 -12.80 0.42
N ASN A 33 -9.62 -12.39 -0.79
CA ASN A 33 -8.54 -13.01 -1.56
C ASN A 33 -7.21 -12.33 -1.22
N TRP A 34 -6.39 -13.04 -0.46
CA TRP A 34 -5.06 -12.59 -0.08
C TRP A 34 -3.94 -13.38 -0.78
N ALA A 35 -4.29 -14.12 -1.82
CA ALA A 35 -3.28 -14.87 -2.56
C ALA A 35 -2.27 -13.90 -3.17
N LYS A 36 -1.00 -14.23 -3.05
CA LYS A 36 0.09 -13.38 -3.52
C LYS A 36 0.26 -13.55 -5.02
N PRO A 37 0.11 -12.49 -5.81
CA PRO A 37 0.34 -12.56 -7.25
C PRO A 37 1.83 -12.48 -7.56
N ARG A 38 2.17 -12.73 -8.82
CA ARG A 38 3.56 -12.62 -9.28
C ARG A 38 4.07 -11.18 -9.14
N ALA A 39 3.28 -10.21 -9.60
CA ALA A 39 3.58 -8.80 -9.41
C ALA A 39 2.91 -8.37 -8.10
N TRP A 40 3.68 -8.31 -7.03
CA TRP A 40 3.09 -8.22 -5.70
C TRP A 40 3.27 -6.87 -4.99
N CYS A 41 3.62 -5.81 -5.72
CA CYS A 41 3.74 -4.50 -5.09
C CYS A 41 2.39 -3.99 -4.58
N GLY A 42 1.32 -4.16 -5.36
CA GLY A 42 -0.03 -3.79 -4.92
C GLY A 42 -0.54 -4.68 -3.80
N TRP A 43 -0.26 -5.97 -3.89
CA TRP A 43 -0.61 -6.92 -2.84
C TRP A 43 0.04 -6.53 -1.50
N TRP A 44 1.32 -6.13 -1.55
CA TRP A 44 2.01 -5.65 -0.34
C TRP A 44 1.33 -4.41 0.22
N MET A 45 0.95 -3.47 -0.66
CA MET A 45 0.27 -2.25 -0.22
C MET A 45 -1.07 -2.56 0.42
N ARG A 46 -1.80 -3.55 -0.10
CA ARG A 46 -3.04 -4.02 0.51
C ARG A 46 -2.81 -4.47 1.95
N HIS A 47 -1.78 -5.27 2.18
CA HIS A 47 -1.44 -5.73 3.52
C HIS A 47 -1.04 -4.56 4.41
N HIS A 48 -0.24 -3.67 3.88
CA HIS A 48 0.26 -2.52 4.64
C HIS A 48 -0.88 -1.61 5.11
N LEU A 49 -1.90 -1.42 4.28
CA LEU A 49 -3.00 -0.51 4.57
C LEU A 49 -4.29 -1.23 4.97
N GLY A 50 -4.30 -2.55 4.98
CA GLY A 50 -5.50 -3.30 5.33
C GLY A 50 -6.61 -3.22 4.29
N VAL A 51 -6.26 -3.12 3.02
CA VAL A 51 -7.25 -3.00 1.94
C VAL A 51 -7.60 -4.39 1.43
N ALA A 52 -8.85 -4.79 1.66
CA ALA A 52 -9.31 -6.14 1.34
C ALA A 52 -9.58 -6.35 -0.15
N ASN A 53 -9.85 -5.29 -0.89
CA ASN A 53 -10.23 -5.41 -2.30
C ASN A 53 -9.07 -5.97 -3.12
N PRO A 54 -9.24 -7.16 -3.75
CA PRO A 54 -8.16 -7.76 -4.53
C PRO A 54 -7.77 -6.97 -5.77
N ALA A 55 -8.60 -6.04 -6.22
CA ALA A 55 -8.22 -5.17 -7.32
C ALA A 55 -6.96 -4.36 -7.00
N GLY A 56 -6.68 -4.14 -5.70
CA GLY A 56 -5.48 -3.46 -5.24
C GLY A 56 -4.19 -4.24 -5.49
N ASN A 57 -4.26 -5.49 -5.94
CA ASN A 57 -3.08 -6.20 -6.40
C ASN A 57 -2.45 -5.53 -7.61
N ARG A 58 -3.22 -4.76 -8.39
CA ARG A 58 -2.71 -4.02 -9.53
C ARG A 58 -2.21 -2.66 -9.09
N ALA A 59 -0.99 -2.31 -9.47
CA ALA A 59 -0.41 -1.03 -9.08
C ALA A 59 -1.29 0.14 -9.48
N ARG A 60 -1.81 0.16 -10.71
CA ARG A 60 -2.61 1.28 -11.21
C ARG A 60 -3.94 1.47 -10.50
N TRP A 61 -4.47 0.43 -9.86
CA TRP A 61 -5.70 0.57 -9.10
C TRP A 61 -5.56 1.67 -8.04
N TRP A 62 -4.35 1.81 -7.49
CA TRP A 62 -4.09 2.77 -6.43
C TRP A 62 -4.18 4.22 -6.88
N ALA A 63 -4.16 4.47 -8.20
CA ALA A 63 -4.32 5.82 -8.71
C ALA A 63 -5.70 6.41 -8.40
N GLY A 64 -6.70 5.56 -8.15
CA GLY A 64 -8.03 6.00 -7.77
C GLY A 64 -8.36 5.80 -6.30
N TYR A 65 -7.40 5.37 -5.50
CA TYR A 65 -7.62 5.09 -4.09
C TYR A 65 -7.47 6.36 -3.25
N GLY A 66 -8.27 6.48 -2.18
CA GLY A 66 -8.13 7.57 -1.25
C GLY A 66 -8.44 8.93 -1.85
N ARG A 67 -7.67 9.94 -1.46
CA ARG A 67 -7.84 11.31 -1.93
C ARG A 67 -6.61 11.79 -2.68
N PRO A 68 -6.76 12.71 -3.64
CA PRO A 68 -5.60 13.27 -4.34
C PRO A 68 -4.68 14.00 -3.35
N ALA A 69 -3.37 13.76 -3.50
CA ALA A 69 -2.37 14.43 -2.67
C ALA A 69 -1.70 15.60 -3.40
N HIS A 70 -1.89 15.68 -4.72
CA HIS A 70 -1.40 16.78 -5.55
C HIS A 70 0.12 16.97 -5.48
N GLY A 71 0.83 15.85 -5.44
CA GLY A 71 2.28 15.87 -5.44
C GLY A 71 2.86 14.98 -4.36
N PRO A 72 4.19 14.85 -4.32
CA PRO A 72 4.83 13.99 -3.34
C PRO A 72 4.82 14.63 -1.96
N HIS A 73 4.44 13.81 -0.97
CA HIS A 73 4.43 14.19 0.44
C HIS A 73 4.75 12.95 1.25
N VAL A 74 5.40 13.12 2.38
CA VAL A 74 5.58 12.01 3.33
C VAL A 74 4.21 11.53 3.77
N GLY A 75 3.98 10.23 3.71
CA GLY A 75 2.68 9.62 4.01
C GLY A 75 1.81 9.37 2.79
N ALA A 76 2.14 9.95 1.65
CA ALA A 76 1.36 9.74 0.44
C ALA A 76 1.75 8.43 -0.24
N ILE A 77 0.75 7.82 -0.87
CA ILE A 77 0.97 6.68 -1.77
C ILE A 77 1.43 7.25 -3.11
N VAL A 78 2.50 6.69 -3.65
CA VAL A 78 3.03 7.07 -4.94
C VAL A 78 2.76 5.94 -5.93
N VAL A 79 2.17 6.29 -7.07
CA VAL A 79 1.68 5.30 -8.03
C VAL A 79 2.36 5.53 -9.37
N TRP A 80 3.01 4.50 -9.87
CA TRP A 80 3.49 4.42 -11.25
C TRP A 80 2.60 3.44 -11.99
N ARG A 81 2.77 3.39 -13.28
CA ARG A 81 1.97 2.48 -14.10
C ARG A 81 2.08 1.03 -13.64
N HIS A 82 3.27 0.60 -13.24
CA HIS A 82 3.54 -0.79 -12.89
C HIS A 82 4.13 -0.96 -11.51
N HIS A 83 4.03 0.06 -10.66
CA HIS A 83 4.55 -0.02 -9.30
C HIS A 83 3.77 0.91 -8.39
N VAL A 84 3.72 0.57 -7.11
CA VAL A 84 3.09 1.42 -6.09
C VAL A 84 3.89 1.30 -4.81
N GLY A 85 4.01 2.42 -4.10
CA GLY A 85 4.71 2.46 -2.84
C GLY A 85 4.18 3.57 -1.96
N LYS A 86 4.82 3.74 -0.82
CA LYS A 86 4.46 4.80 0.12
C LYS A 86 5.70 5.65 0.40
N ILE A 87 5.54 6.95 0.33
CA ILE A 87 6.61 7.87 0.67
C ILE A 87 6.71 7.92 2.19
N THR A 88 7.88 7.56 2.72
CA THR A 88 8.09 7.46 4.17
C THR A 88 9.04 8.52 4.68
N GLY A 89 9.74 9.23 3.81
CA GLY A 89 10.68 10.23 4.25
C GLY A 89 11.32 10.98 3.10
N ARG A 90 12.31 11.79 3.46
CA ARG A 90 13.05 12.57 2.49
C ARG A 90 14.51 12.61 2.92
N THR A 91 15.42 12.44 1.98
CA THR A 91 16.85 12.51 2.28
C THR A 91 17.26 13.96 2.50
N LYS A 92 18.46 14.16 3.06
CA LYS A 92 18.98 15.51 3.27
C LYS A 92 19.15 16.27 1.96
N ASP A 93 19.47 15.55 0.87
CA ASP A 93 19.63 16.18 -0.44
C ASP A 93 18.31 16.25 -1.22
N GLY A 94 17.17 15.98 -0.56
CA GLY A 94 15.87 16.26 -1.14
C GLY A 94 15.24 15.12 -1.93
N ARG A 95 15.81 13.92 -1.90
CA ARG A 95 15.20 12.78 -2.59
C ARG A 95 14.13 12.14 -1.72
N TRP A 96 13.08 11.66 -2.36
CA TRP A 96 12.00 10.99 -1.64
C TRP A 96 12.38 9.55 -1.32
N ILE A 97 12.07 9.12 -0.10
CA ILE A 97 12.28 7.74 0.33
C ILE A 97 10.95 7.02 0.17
N VAL A 98 10.98 5.90 -0.56
CA VAL A 98 9.78 5.12 -0.86
C VAL A 98 9.94 3.72 -0.29
N LYS A 99 8.90 3.27 0.43
CA LYS A 99 8.81 1.90 0.90
C LYS A 99 7.79 1.17 0.03
N SER A 100 8.20 0.05 -0.53
CA SER A 100 7.32 -0.71 -1.41
C SER A 100 7.69 -2.18 -1.43
N GLY A 101 6.71 -3.01 -1.79
CA GLY A 101 6.93 -4.43 -2.01
C GLY A 101 7.35 -4.70 -3.44
N ASN A 102 7.96 -5.85 -3.66
CA ASN A 102 8.44 -6.29 -4.97
C ASN A 102 9.36 -5.25 -5.63
N ASP A 103 10.20 -4.66 -4.83
CA ASP A 103 11.24 -3.76 -5.31
C ASP A 103 12.53 -4.58 -5.30
N GLY A 104 12.90 -5.14 -6.46
CA GLY A 104 13.96 -6.12 -6.53
C GLY A 104 13.55 -7.42 -5.85
N HIS A 105 12.28 -7.81 -5.95
CA HIS A 105 11.71 -9.04 -5.40
C HIS A 105 11.66 -9.07 -3.87
N ARG A 106 11.66 -7.89 -3.24
CA ARG A 106 11.57 -7.82 -1.78
C ARG A 106 10.96 -6.48 -1.35
N VAL A 107 10.64 -6.35 -0.09
CA VAL A 107 10.23 -5.06 0.48
C VAL A 107 11.49 -4.23 0.70
N ARG A 108 11.48 -3.01 0.18
CA ARG A 108 12.60 -2.08 0.36
C ARG A 108 12.09 -0.71 0.73
N GLU A 109 12.91 0.00 1.47
CA GLU A 109 12.67 1.41 1.78
C GLU A 109 13.94 2.16 1.40
N ARG A 110 13.86 2.95 0.34
CA ARG A 110 15.05 3.58 -0.23
C ARG A 110 14.70 4.84 -1.00
N PRO A 111 15.69 5.73 -1.21
CA PRO A 111 15.49 6.86 -2.11
C PRO A 111 15.12 6.35 -3.50
N ARG A 112 14.11 6.98 -4.08
CA ARG A 112 13.62 6.58 -5.38
C ARG A 112 13.03 7.79 -6.10
N SER A 113 13.35 7.94 -7.38
CA SER A 113 12.77 9.01 -8.19
C SER A 113 11.26 8.83 -8.29
N VAL A 114 10.53 9.93 -8.17
CA VAL A 114 9.09 9.91 -8.40
C VAL A 114 8.75 10.38 -9.82
N ALA A 115 9.74 10.48 -10.69
CA ALA A 115 9.48 10.77 -12.09
C ALA A 115 8.64 9.65 -12.70
N GLY A 116 7.77 10.01 -13.64
CA GLY A 116 6.93 9.04 -14.32
C GLY A 116 5.74 8.55 -13.51
N THR A 117 5.48 9.14 -12.36
CA THR A 117 4.30 8.77 -11.56
C THR A 117 3.03 9.22 -12.25
N ILE A 118 1.96 8.46 -12.01
CA ILE A 118 0.64 8.80 -12.55
C ILE A 118 -0.28 9.36 -11.48
N ALA A 119 0.04 9.17 -10.20
CA ALA A 119 -0.79 9.71 -9.13
C ALA A 119 -0.03 9.73 -7.81
N PHE A 120 -0.43 10.68 -6.96
CA PHE A 120 -0.09 10.70 -5.54
C PHE A 120 -1.40 10.73 -4.78
N ARG A 121 -1.56 9.83 -3.80
CA ARG A 121 -2.83 9.65 -3.10
C ARG A 121 -2.61 9.64 -1.59
N TRP A 122 -3.53 10.28 -0.87
CA TRP A 122 -3.60 10.09 0.57
C TRP A 122 -4.36 8.80 0.86
N PRO A 123 -3.90 7.98 1.81
CA PRO A 123 -4.66 6.78 2.18
C PRO A 123 -6.06 7.13 2.65
N ALA A 124 -7.00 6.25 2.29
CA ALA A 124 -8.39 6.42 2.69
C ALA A 124 -8.58 6.14 4.18
#